data_1b157630d7c6524b6c9cd0f99d631c08
#
_entry.id   1b157630d7c6524b6c9cd0f99d631c08
#
_cell.length_a   1.000
_cell.length_b   1.000
_cell.length_c   1.000
_cell.angle_alpha   90.00
_cell.angle_beta   90.00
_cell.angle_gamma   90.00
#
_symmetry.space_group_name_H-M   'P 1'
#
loop_
_entity.id
_entity.type
_entity.pdbx_description
1 polymer ?
#
loop_
_entity_poly.entity_id
_entity_poly.type
_entity_poly.pdbx_seq_one_letter_code
_entity_poly.pdbx_strand_id
1 'polypeptide(L)'
;MISPQKSIHYGRYEFKKWEQVDAETIVEAPVSLTVNGEVWLTFMCTPVDLEAMAVGFLYNENIIQHIDEVADARLCEHGDNVDVWLNRSVEQPKSWRRTSGCAGGLTAVETLARVDVSFNPHKPKFDPEKISALVENLFESQELYRETGGVHTSVLSD
;
A
#
# COMPACT_ATOMS: atom_id res chain seq x y z
N MET A 1 -5.15 -15.98 -7.99
CA MET A 1 -5.13 -14.55 -7.57
C MET A 1 -6.17 -14.33 -6.50
N ILE A 2 -5.83 -13.71 -5.38
CA ILE A 2 -6.75 -13.46 -4.26
C ILE A 2 -7.65 -12.28 -4.64
N SER A 3 -8.98 -12.39 -4.40
CA SER A 3 -9.90 -11.28 -4.63
C SER A 3 -9.69 -10.18 -3.58
N PRO A 4 -9.68 -8.88 -3.95
CA PRO A 4 -9.55 -7.79 -3.00
C PRO A 4 -10.80 -7.55 -2.15
N GLN A 5 -11.92 -8.14 -2.53
CA GLN A 5 -13.20 -7.99 -1.84
C GLN A 5 -13.98 -9.30 -1.83
N LYS A 6 -14.91 -9.41 -0.91
CA LYS A 6 -15.85 -10.54 -0.79
C LYS A 6 -17.24 -10.08 -0.37
N SER A 7 -18.24 -10.77 -0.88
CA SER A 7 -19.65 -10.55 -0.50
C SER A 7 -19.90 -10.98 0.93
N ILE A 8 -20.66 -10.17 1.65
CA ILE A 8 -21.14 -10.44 3.01
C ILE A 8 -22.64 -10.18 3.12
N HIS A 9 -23.26 -10.89 4.05
CA HIS A 9 -24.64 -10.66 4.46
C HIS A 9 -24.65 -10.22 5.92
N TYR A 10 -25.30 -9.10 6.23
CA TYR A 10 -25.40 -8.63 7.61
C TYR A 10 -26.75 -8.00 7.92
N GLY A 11 -27.11 -7.97 9.21
CA GLY A 11 -28.30 -7.27 9.69
C GLY A 11 -27.98 -5.80 10.01
N ARG A 12 -28.70 -4.87 9.39
CA ARG A 12 -28.67 -3.45 9.70
C ARG A 12 -29.86 -3.06 10.53
N TYR A 13 -29.63 -2.39 11.68
CA TYR A 13 -30.70 -1.83 12.50
C TYR A 13 -30.81 -0.33 12.29
N GLU A 14 -31.86 0.09 11.61
CA GLU A 14 -32.11 1.49 11.29
C GLU A 14 -33.62 1.79 11.42
N PHE A 15 -33.97 2.98 11.88
CA PHE A 15 -35.35 3.39 12.12
C PHE A 15 -36.18 2.38 12.94
N LYS A 16 -35.55 1.75 13.95
CA LYS A 16 -36.17 0.73 14.84
C LYS A 16 -36.59 -0.58 14.10
N LYS A 17 -36.00 -0.87 12.98
CA LYS A 17 -36.24 -2.10 12.20
C LYS A 17 -34.92 -2.76 11.84
N TRP A 18 -34.95 -4.08 11.74
CA TRP A 18 -33.86 -4.88 11.18
C TRP A 18 -34.09 -5.10 9.69
N GLU A 19 -33.05 -4.90 8.92
CA GLU A 19 -33.00 -5.22 7.50
C GLU A 19 -31.81 -6.15 7.23
N GLN A 20 -31.99 -7.10 6.33
CA GLN A 20 -30.89 -7.89 5.78
C GLN A 20 -30.27 -7.10 4.62
N VAL A 21 -28.95 -6.95 4.65
CA VAL A 21 -28.21 -6.16 3.66
C VAL A 21 -27.12 -7.04 3.06
N ASP A 22 -27.06 -7.03 1.74
CA ASP A 22 -25.94 -7.60 0.98
C ASP A 22 -24.95 -6.48 0.68
N ALA A 23 -23.68 -6.73 0.96
CA ALA A 23 -22.61 -5.76 0.73
C ALA A 23 -21.30 -6.45 0.38
N GLU A 24 -20.34 -5.67 -0.09
CA GLU A 24 -18.97 -6.09 -0.26
C GLU A 24 -18.11 -5.62 0.91
N THR A 25 -17.17 -6.44 1.32
CA THR A 25 -16.16 -6.06 2.32
C THR A 25 -14.75 -6.31 1.77
N ILE A 26 -13.82 -5.50 2.23
CA ILE A 26 -12.42 -5.63 1.86
C ILE A 26 -11.84 -6.96 2.35
N VAL A 27 -10.91 -7.52 1.59
CA VAL A 27 -10.08 -8.65 1.98
C VAL A 27 -8.67 -8.15 2.26
N GLU A 28 -8.15 -8.48 3.43
CA GLU A 28 -6.72 -8.38 3.73
C GLU A 28 -6.12 -9.79 3.70
N ALA A 29 -4.97 -9.91 3.06
CA ALA A 29 -4.25 -11.16 2.93
C ALA A 29 -2.76 -10.97 3.32
N PRO A 30 -2.12 -12.00 3.88
CA PRO A 30 -0.67 -11.99 4.05
C PRO A 30 0.00 -12.16 2.68
N VAL A 31 0.88 -11.22 2.33
CA VAL A 31 1.67 -11.25 1.10
C VAL A 31 3.14 -11.10 1.46
N SER A 32 3.94 -12.08 1.08
CA SER A 32 5.38 -12.06 1.32
C SER A 32 6.10 -11.26 0.24
N LEU A 33 7.17 -10.58 0.62
CA LEU A 33 8.12 -9.95 -0.27
C LEU A 33 9.40 -10.77 -0.27
N THR A 34 9.76 -11.27 -1.44
CA THR A 34 11.04 -11.93 -1.72
C THR A 34 11.90 -10.98 -2.56
N VAL A 35 13.16 -10.79 -2.17
CA VAL A 35 14.11 -9.94 -2.90
C VAL A 35 15.34 -10.77 -3.24
N ASN A 36 15.68 -10.86 -4.52
CA ASN A 36 16.81 -11.66 -5.02
C ASN A 36 16.80 -13.11 -4.49
N GLY A 37 15.61 -13.70 -4.34
CA GLY A 37 15.44 -15.07 -3.87
C GLY A 37 15.39 -15.26 -2.35
N GLU A 38 15.49 -14.19 -1.56
CA GLU A 38 15.40 -14.23 -0.09
C GLU A 38 14.10 -13.59 0.40
N VAL A 39 13.34 -14.29 1.26
CA VAL A 39 12.12 -13.74 1.88
C VAL A 39 12.50 -12.71 2.94
N TRP A 40 12.05 -11.48 2.75
CA TRP A 40 12.39 -10.37 3.64
C TRP A 40 11.33 -10.13 4.71
N LEU A 41 10.07 -10.08 4.32
CA LEU A 41 8.96 -9.79 5.22
C LEU A 41 7.61 -10.22 4.62
N THR A 42 6.56 -10.13 5.42
CA THR A 42 5.18 -10.37 5.00
C THR A 42 4.32 -9.17 5.36
N PHE A 43 3.60 -8.64 4.39
CA PHE A 43 2.59 -7.60 4.59
C PHE A 43 1.23 -8.22 4.90
N MET A 44 0.42 -7.55 5.72
CA MET A 44 -1.03 -7.70 5.71
C MET A 44 -1.59 -6.56 4.87
N CYS A 45 -2.12 -6.85 3.70
CA CYS A 45 -2.55 -5.84 2.76
C CYS A 45 -3.73 -6.32 1.90
N THR A 46 -4.42 -5.36 1.30
CA THR A 46 -5.37 -5.64 0.22
C THR A 46 -4.60 -6.11 -1.00
N PRO A 47 -4.98 -7.26 -1.60
CA PRO A 47 -4.21 -7.86 -2.70
C PRO A 47 -4.49 -7.19 -4.05
N VAL A 48 -4.10 -5.91 -4.17
CA VAL A 48 -4.21 -5.09 -5.39
C VAL A 48 -2.84 -4.53 -5.72
N ASP A 49 -2.45 -4.54 -6.99
CA ASP A 49 -1.20 -3.95 -7.51
C ASP A 49 0.04 -4.35 -6.68
N LEU A 50 0.13 -5.62 -6.33
CA LEU A 50 1.12 -6.13 -5.38
C LEU A 50 2.56 -5.96 -5.86
N GLU A 51 2.82 -6.07 -7.18
CA GLU A 51 4.13 -5.80 -7.75
C GLU A 51 4.53 -4.33 -7.57
N ALA A 52 3.59 -3.40 -7.85
CA ALA A 52 3.80 -1.97 -7.64
C ALA A 52 4.00 -1.64 -6.16
N MET A 53 3.23 -2.28 -5.26
CA MET A 53 3.41 -2.15 -3.82
C MET A 53 4.81 -2.60 -3.38
N ALA A 54 5.27 -3.75 -3.85
CA ALA A 54 6.57 -4.30 -3.49
C ALA A 54 7.73 -3.40 -3.96
N VAL A 55 7.69 -2.94 -5.22
CA VAL A 55 8.69 -2.02 -5.77
C VAL A 55 8.65 -0.67 -5.05
N GLY A 56 7.46 -0.13 -4.81
CA GLY A 56 7.26 1.12 -4.08
C GLY A 56 7.77 1.04 -2.64
N PHE A 57 7.59 -0.10 -1.98
CA PHE A 57 8.15 -0.36 -0.66
C PHE A 57 9.68 -0.31 -0.68
N LEU A 58 10.34 -1.00 -1.62
CA LEU A 58 11.80 -0.98 -1.75
C LEU A 58 12.34 0.43 -2.02
N TYR A 59 11.62 1.22 -2.81
CA TYR A 59 11.95 2.62 -3.06
C TYR A 59 11.82 3.47 -1.79
N ASN A 60 10.71 3.37 -1.07
CA ASN A 60 10.47 4.13 0.16
C ASN A 60 11.45 3.75 1.28
N GLU A 61 11.91 2.51 1.31
CA GLU A 61 12.93 2.03 2.26
C GLU A 61 14.36 2.35 1.81
N ASN A 62 14.55 3.11 0.71
CA ASN A 62 15.85 3.44 0.10
C ASN A 62 16.70 2.21 -0.25
N ILE A 63 16.08 1.06 -0.48
CA ILE A 63 16.74 -0.14 -1.00
C ILE A 63 17.07 0.06 -2.47
N ILE A 64 16.16 0.69 -3.21
CA ILE A 64 16.37 1.17 -4.58
C ILE A 64 16.17 2.68 -4.63
N GLN A 65 16.81 3.34 -5.59
CA GLN A 65 16.68 4.79 -5.82
C GLN A 65 16.02 5.09 -7.18
N HIS A 66 16.09 4.15 -8.10
CA HIS A 66 15.53 4.26 -9.43
C HIS A 66 14.86 2.97 -9.85
N ILE A 67 13.83 3.07 -10.67
CA ILE A 67 13.09 1.91 -11.19
C ILE A 67 13.99 1.00 -12.04
N ASP A 68 15.00 1.54 -12.68
CA ASP A 68 15.96 0.80 -13.52
C ASP A 68 16.79 -0.21 -12.72
N GLU A 69 16.80 -0.12 -11.40
CA GLU A 69 17.45 -1.11 -10.54
C GLU A 69 16.65 -2.40 -10.43
N VAL A 70 15.37 -2.38 -10.81
CA VAL A 70 14.49 -3.55 -10.80
C VAL A 70 14.61 -4.27 -12.13
N ALA A 71 15.14 -5.50 -12.09
CA ALA A 71 15.22 -6.36 -13.28
C ALA A 71 13.86 -7.00 -13.58
N ASP A 72 13.12 -7.37 -12.53
CA ASP A 72 11.82 -8.04 -12.65
C ASP A 72 11.05 -7.95 -11.33
N ALA A 73 9.72 -7.95 -11.41
CA ALA A 73 8.82 -8.06 -10.27
C ALA A 73 7.62 -8.92 -10.66
N ARG A 74 7.39 -10.00 -9.94
CA ARG A 74 6.36 -10.99 -10.27
C ARG A 74 5.56 -11.42 -9.06
N LEU A 75 4.27 -11.42 -9.20
CA LEU A 75 3.37 -12.09 -8.27
C LEU A 75 3.39 -13.60 -8.54
N CYS A 76 3.51 -14.41 -7.50
CA CYS A 76 3.39 -15.85 -7.63
C CYS A 76 1.97 -16.28 -8.03
N GLU A 77 1.81 -17.49 -8.54
CA GLU A 77 0.53 -18.01 -9.01
C GLU A 77 -0.57 -18.03 -7.92
N HIS A 78 -0.17 -18.26 -6.66
CA HIS A 78 -1.10 -18.28 -5.52
C HIS A 78 -1.52 -16.88 -5.06
N GLY A 79 -0.75 -15.85 -5.41
CA GLY A 79 -1.06 -14.46 -5.07
C GLY A 79 -0.62 -14.03 -3.67
N ASP A 80 0.23 -14.80 -3.01
CA ASP A 80 0.68 -14.60 -1.63
C ASP A 80 2.18 -14.27 -1.49
N ASN A 81 2.88 -14.13 -2.61
CA ASN A 81 4.28 -13.72 -2.63
C ASN A 81 4.60 -12.89 -3.87
N VAL A 82 5.33 -11.81 -3.68
CA VAL A 82 5.92 -11.01 -4.77
C VAL A 82 7.43 -11.22 -4.75
N ASP A 83 7.96 -11.72 -5.86
CA ASP A 83 9.39 -11.85 -6.10
C ASP A 83 9.90 -10.61 -6.85
N VAL A 84 10.80 -9.86 -6.24
CA VAL A 84 11.48 -8.73 -6.86
C VAL A 84 12.95 -9.08 -7.09
N TRP A 85 13.36 -9.03 -8.33
CA TRP A 85 14.76 -9.25 -8.73
C TRP A 85 15.40 -7.91 -9.06
N LEU A 86 16.49 -7.62 -8.39
CA LEU A 86 17.27 -6.39 -8.60
C LEU A 86 18.51 -6.69 -9.47
N ASN A 87 18.93 -5.69 -10.24
CA ASN A 87 20.15 -5.77 -11.08
C ASN A 87 21.45 -5.81 -10.26
N ARG A 88 21.35 -5.73 -8.94
CA ARG A 88 22.48 -5.78 -8.01
C ARG A 88 22.16 -6.56 -6.75
N SER A 89 23.17 -7.00 -6.06
CA SER A 89 23.01 -7.56 -4.73
C SER A 89 22.69 -6.45 -3.73
N VAL A 90 21.77 -6.74 -2.81
CA VAL A 90 21.37 -5.87 -1.70
C VAL A 90 21.36 -6.69 -0.42
N GLU A 91 21.67 -6.05 0.69
CA GLU A 91 21.53 -6.67 2.01
C GLU A 91 20.16 -6.35 2.59
N GLN A 92 19.54 -7.37 3.18
CA GLN A 92 18.31 -7.17 3.94
C GLN A 92 18.57 -6.27 5.14
N PRO A 93 17.70 -5.27 5.42
CA PRO A 93 17.79 -4.48 6.64
C PRO A 93 17.82 -5.36 7.90
N LYS A 94 18.76 -5.08 8.81
CA LYS A 94 18.99 -5.91 10.01
C LYS A 94 17.84 -5.86 10.99
N SER A 95 17.05 -4.78 10.95
CA SER A 95 15.93 -4.60 11.86
C SER A 95 14.79 -3.82 11.20
N TRP A 96 13.57 -4.20 11.56
CA TRP A 96 12.34 -3.60 11.09
C TRP A 96 11.58 -2.99 12.27
N ARG A 97 11.06 -1.79 12.09
CA ARG A 97 10.15 -1.16 13.06
C ARG A 97 8.72 -1.27 12.55
N ARG A 98 7.81 -1.72 13.42
CA ARG A 98 6.39 -1.58 13.13
C ARG A 98 5.98 -0.11 13.21
N THR A 99 5.34 0.37 12.15
CA THR A 99 4.76 1.70 12.07
C THR A 99 3.25 1.58 12.18
N SER A 100 2.62 2.29 13.07
CA SER A 100 1.18 2.35 13.30
C SER A 100 0.47 1.05 13.72
N GLY A 101 -0.77 1.16 14.15
CA GLY A 101 -1.55 0.09 14.78
C GLY A 101 -2.08 -1.03 13.88
N CYS A 102 -1.83 -0.99 12.58
CA CYS A 102 -2.17 -2.08 11.67
C CYS A 102 -1.03 -3.07 11.60
N ALA A 103 -1.34 -4.36 11.61
CA ALA A 103 -0.36 -5.46 11.72
C ALA A 103 0.66 -5.56 10.57
N GLY A 104 0.56 -4.71 9.54
CA GLY A 104 1.37 -4.79 8.33
C GLY A 104 2.32 -3.63 8.03
N GLY A 105 2.32 -2.56 8.84
CA GLY A 105 3.24 -1.44 8.62
C GLY A 105 4.63 -1.74 9.15
N LEU A 106 5.61 -1.93 8.27
CA LEU A 106 7.02 -2.10 8.60
C LEU A 106 7.85 -1.03 7.88
N THR A 107 8.88 -0.55 8.56
CA THR A 107 9.92 0.29 7.97
C THR A 107 11.29 -0.14 8.50
N ALA A 108 12.32 -0.03 7.67
CA ALA A 108 13.66 -0.31 8.11
C ALA A 108 14.12 0.76 9.11
N VAL A 109 14.71 0.36 10.21
CA VAL A 109 15.18 1.29 11.26
C VAL A 109 16.23 2.25 10.69
N GLU A 110 17.06 1.77 9.79
CA GLU A 110 18.12 2.53 9.12
C GLU A 110 17.56 3.65 8.24
N THR A 111 16.37 3.51 7.67
CA THR A 111 15.72 4.49 6.80
C THR A 111 15.40 5.77 7.57
N LEU A 112 14.92 5.65 8.81
CA LEU A 112 14.54 6.81 9.63
C LEU A 112 15.74 7.74 9.97
N ALA A 113 16.94 7.21 9.96
CA ALA A 113 18.15 8.00 10.21
C ALA A 113 18.59 8.84 9.00
N ARG A 114 18.00 8.63 7.83
CA ARG A 114 18.41 9.28 6.56
C ARG A 114 17.45 10.35 6.07
N VAL A 115 16.32 10.54 6.73
CA VAL A 115 15.35 11.58 6.32
C VAL A 115 15.79 12.92 6.88
N ASP A 116 16.60 13.63 6.10
CA ASP A 116 16.89 15.04 6.35
C ASP A 116 15.74 15.90 5.79
N VAL A 117 14.75 16.14 6.64
CA VAL A 117 13.62 17.02 6.28
C VAL A 117 14.04 18.47 6.47
N SER A 118 14.73 19.04 5.47
CA SER A 118 14.99 20.48 5.45
C SER A 118 13.69 21.22 5.12
N PHE A 119 13.22 22.04 6.06
CA PHE A 119 12.11 22.96 5.81
C PHE A 119 12.56 24.05 4.83
N ASN A 120 11.97 24.07 3.64
CA ASN A 120 12.18 25.16 2.68
C ASN A 120 11.02 26.17 2.79
N PRO A 121 11.24 27.35 3.39
CA PRO A 121 10.21 28.37 3.53
C PRO A 121 9.74 28.98 2.20
N HIS A 122 10.47 28.73 1.12
CA HIS A 122 10.18 29.22 -0.23
C HIS A 122 9.46 28.16 -1.10
N LYS A 123 8.96 27.08 -0.50
CA LYS A 123 8.12 26.12 -1.26
C LYS A 123 6.91 26.82 -1.83
N PRO A 124 6.48 26.43 -3.06
CA PRO A 124 5.30 27.01 -3.67
C PRO A 124 4.09 26.82 -2.73
N LYS A 125 3.33 27.88 -2.56
CA LYS A 125 2.04 27.80 -1.88
C LYS A 125 1.08 27.08 -2.82
N PHE A 126 0.48 26.03 -2.34
CA PHE A 126 -0.55 25.34 -3.09
C PHE A 126 -1.82 26.19 -3.10
N ASP A 127 -2.43 26.30 -4.27
CA ASP A 127 -3.73 26.94 -4.44
C ASP A 127 -4.81 26.06 -3.78
N PRO A 128 -5.64 26.61 -2.89
CA PRO A 128 -6.73 25.87 -2.27
C PRO A 128 -7.71 25.24 -3.28
N GLU A 129 -7.94 25.89 -4.43
CA GLU A 129 -8.80 25.38 -5.49
C GLU A 129 -8.19 24.12 -6.14
N LYS A 130 -6.88 24.09 -6.34
CA LYS A 130 -6.17 22.88 -6.80
C LYS A 130 -6.26 21.73 -5.78
N ILE A 131 -6.14 22.03 -4.51
CA ILE A 131 -6.28 21.00 -3.45
C ILE A 131 -7.69 20.43 -3.49
N SER A 132 -8.74 21.28 -3.60
CA SER A 132 -10.12 20.82 -3.71
C SER A 132 -10.34 19.93 -4.92
N ALA A 133 -9.84 20.33 -6.09
CA ALA A 133 -9.94 19.53 -7.31
C ALA A 133 -9.23 18.18 -7.19
N LEU A 134 -8.06 18.12 -6.55
CA LEU A 134 -7.34 16.88 -6.29
C LEU A 134 -8.12 15.95 -5.34
N VAL A 135 -8.78 16.51 -4.32
CA VAL A 135 -9.61 15.73 -3.40
C VAL A 135 -10.85 15.20 -4.11
N GLU A 136 -11.49 15.98 -4.98
CA GLU A 136 -12.62 15.52 -5.80
C GLU A 136 -12.19 14.37 -6.72
N ASN A 137 -11.09 14.51 -7.44
CA ASN A 137 -10.54 13.46 -8.30
C ASN A 137 -10.19 12.19 -7.49
N LEU A 138 -9.63 12.36 -6.28
CA LEU A 138 -9.37 11.25 -5.38
C LEU A 138 -10.65 10.48 -5.04
N PHE A 139 -11.72 11.18 -4.67
CA PHE A 139 -13.00 10.55 -4.35
C PHE A 139 -13.64 9.86 -5.56
N GLU A 140 -13.52 10.43 -6.75
CA GLU A 140 -14.03 9.84 -7.98
C GLU A 140 -13.27 8.57 -8.39
N SER A 141 -11.98 8.49 -8.11
CA SER A 141 -11.12 7.34 -8.47
C SER A 141 -11.21 6.16 -7.49
N GLN A 142 -11.85 6.33 -6.32
CA GLN A 142 -11.90 5.31 -5.26
C GLN A 142 -12.99 4.26 -5.48
N GLU A 143 -12.91 3.45 -6.53
CA GLU A 143 -13.92 2.41 -6.81
C GLU A 143 -14.05 1.40 -5.67
N LEU A 144 -12.94 0.81 -5.25
CA LEU A 144 -12.92 -0.20 -4.19
C LEU A 144 -13.42 0.35 -2.83
N TYR A 145 -13.15 1.64 -2.54
CA TYR A 145 -13.69 2.30 -1.35
C TYR A 145 -15.20 2.48 -1.43
N ARG A 146 -15.73 2.88 -2.60
CA ARG A 146 -17.18 3.03 -2.77
C ARG A 146 -17.93 1.71 -2.61
N GLU A 147 -17.31 0.61 -3.00
CA GLU A 147 -17.91 -0.73 -2.90
C GLU A 147 -17.84 -1.31 -1.49
N THR A 148 -16.72 -1.09 -0.79
CA THR A 148 -16.42 -1.78 0.47
C THR A 148 -16.38 -0.88 1.70
N GLY A 149 -16.12 0.41 1.53
CA GLY A 149 -15.93 1.37 2.62
C GLY A 149 -14.67 1.14 3.47
N GLY A 150 -13.79 0.22 3.07
CA GLY A 150 -12.73 -0.33 3.93
C GLY A 150 -11.29 -0.08 3.50
N VAL A 151 -11.02 0.77 2.51
CA VAL A 151 -9.65 1.04 2.04
C VAL A 151 -9.23 2.48 2.27
N HIS A 152 -7.93 2.68 2.46
CA HIS A 152 -7.29 4.00 2.44
C HIS A 152 -6.70 4.24 1.06
N THR A 153 -6.80 5.45 0.57
CA THR A 153 -6.25 5.84 -0.73
C THR A 153 -5.35 7.05 -0.56
N SER A 154 -4.23 7.06 -1.27
CA SER A 154 -3.33 8.20 -1.37
C SER A 154 -3.19 8.59 -2.83
N VAL A 155 -3.05 9.88 -3.10
CA VAL A 155 -2.79 10.40 -4.44
C VAL A 155 -1.49 11.21 -4.44
N LEU A 156 -0.72 11.05 -5.51
CA LEU A 156 0.44 11.85 -5.81
C LEU A 156 0.13 12.71 -7.03
N SER A 157 0.44 14.00 -6.95
CA SER A 157 0.27 14.97 -8.05
C SER A 157 1.52 15.83 -8.17
N ASP A 158 1.86 16.18 -9.39
CA ASP A 158 2.88 17.15 -9.79
C ASP A 158 2.33 18.59 -9.86
#